data_7b05075190188c5c7faea6377560a18d
#
_entry.id   7b05075190188c5c7faea6377560a18d
#
_cell.length_a   1.000
_cell.length_b   1.000
_cell.length_c   1.000
_cell.angle_alpha   90.00
_cell.angle_beta   90.00
_cell.angle_gamma   90.00
#
_symmetry.space_group_name_H-M   'P 1'
#
loop_
_entity.id
_entity.type
_entity.pdbx_description
1 polymer ?
#
loop_
_entity_poly.entity_id
_entity_poly.type
_entity_poly.pdbx_seq_one_letter_code
_entity_poly.pdbx_strand_id
1 'polypeptide(L)'
;AETDVLDMGCGTKLVQAILDRELPVRSYVGIDVHTPLIEFLKCNVTDDRFTFFPSDTHNEMYNPEGKPLSANTRLPVQEEGFDLICLFSVFTHLAPHDYVSMLQVLRRYIRPEGRIFFSLFVNELTDGGHGFVDSMRPYIEAAMLEKDAALTPPADFVDWVPGKPLLRAVYSRENALRLIQDTGWEVESLNDPEKSVQHYMICKPA
;
A
#
# COMPACT_ATOMS: atom_id res chain seq x y z
N ALA A 1 23.60 -6.08 -6.05
CA ALA A 1 23.13 -5.29 -7.19
C ALA A 1 22.39 -4.09 -6.63
N GLU A 2 22.64 -2.92 -7.18
CA GLU A 2 21.91 -1.70 -6.81
C GLU A 2 20.53 -1.72 -7.47
N THR A 3 19.50 -1.30 -6.73
CA THR A 3 18.08 -1.45 -7.08
C THR A 3 17.46 -0.09 -7.34
N ASP A 4 16.71 0.05 -8.42
CA ASP A 4 15.83 1.21 -8.65
C ASP A 4 14.49 0.98 -7.97
N VAL A 5 14.13 1.85 -7.05
CA VAL A 5 12.94 1.73 -6.19
C VAL A 5 11.91 2.81 -6.48
N LEU A 6 10.66 2.40 -6.68
CA LEU A 6 9.48 3.27 -6.65
C LEU A 6 8.72 3.00 -5.35
N ASP A 7 8.50 4.02 -4.55
CA ASP A 7 7.72 3.96 -3.32
C ASP A 7 6.44 4.79 -3.47
N MET A 8 5.30 4.12 -3.58
CA MET A 8 4.01 4.76 -3.77
C MET A 8 3.26 4.88 -2.44
N GLY A 9 2.90 6.10 -2.06
CA GLY A 9 2.50 6.43 -0.70
C GLY A 9 3.71 6.41 0.23
N CYS A 10 4.78 7.08 -0.21
CA CYS A 10 6.12 6.88 0.35
C CYS A 10 6.27 7.27 1.83
N GLY A 11 5.45 8.20 2.34
CA GLY A 11 5.65 8.67 3.69
C GLY A 11 7.12 9.07 3.93
N THR A 12 7.65 8.74 5.13
CA THR A 12 9.06 9.01 5.48
C THR A 12 9.85 7.76 5.88
N LYS A 13 9.16 6.65 6.20
CA LYS A 13 9.78 5.52 6.90
C LYS A 13 10.80 4.76 6.06
N LEU A 14 10.48 4.49 4.77
CA LEU A 14 11.41 3.77 3.92
C LEU A 14 12.62 4.65 3.54
N VAL A 15 12.40 5.93 3.27
CA VAL A 15 13.47 6.92 3.05
C VAL A 15 14.43 6.91 4.23
N GLN A 16 13.91 7.06 5.46
CA GLN A 16 14.71 7.04 6.67
C GLN A 16 15.46 5.71 6.82
N ALA A 17 14.79 4.58 6.60
CA ALA A 17 15.43 3.27 6.70
C ALA A 17 16.56 3.07 5.70
N ILE A 18 16.42 3.58 4.46
CA ILE A 18 17.47 3.52 3.43
C ILE A 18 18.68 4.35 3.87
N LEU A 19 18.44 5.58 4.35
CA LEU A 19 19.51 6.48 4.78
C LEU A 19 20.21 5.97 6.04
N ASP A 20 19.45 5.60 7.09
CA ASP A 20 20.01 5.18 8.38
C ASP A 20 20.79 3.86 8.30
N ARG A 21 20.41 2.98 7.37
CA ARG A 21 21.03 1.65 7.21
C ARG A 21 21.93 1.53 5.99
N GLU A 22 22.13 2.62 5.26
CA GLU A 22 22.94 2.66 4.04
C GLU A 22 22.55 1.55 3.04
N LEU A 23 21.23 1.34 2.85
CA LEU A 23 20.76 0.28 1.96
C LEU A 23 21.20 0.55 0.50
N PRO A 24 21.59 -0.48 -0.25
CA PRO A 24 22.21 -0.34 -1.57
C PRO A 24 21.14 -0.07 -2.67
N VAL A 25 20.51 1.10 -2.64
CA VAL A 25 19.63 1.56 -3.72
C VAL A 25 20.41 2.40 -4.72
N ARG A 26 20.19 2.20 -6.02
CA ARG A 26 20.75 3.00 -7.10
C ARG A 26 19.98 4.30 -7.25
N SER A 27 18.66 4.22 -7.26
CA SER A 27 17.76 5.35 -7.24
C SER A 27 16.50 5.05 -6.43
N TYR A 28 15.93 6.08 -5.86
CA TYR A 28 14.66 6.01 -5.14
C TYR A 28 13.74 7.13 -5.61
N VAL A 29 12.54 6.76 -6.01
CA VAL A 29 11.47 7.71 -6.32
C VAL A 29 10.34 7.52 -5.35
N GLY A 30 10.06 8.54 -4.55
CA GLY A 30 8.91 8.61 -3.65
C GLY A 30 7.75 9.38 -4.26
N ILE A 31 6.56 8.80 -4.25
CA ILE A 31 5.32 9.46 -4.70
C ILE A 31 4.32 9.41 -3.55
N ASP A 32 3.70 10.57 -3.24
CA ASP A 32 2.66 10.63 -2.19
C ASP A 32 1.58 11.65 -2.57
N VAL A 33 0.36 11.42 -2.11
CA VAL A 33 -0.77 12.35 -2.29
C VAL A 33 -0.71 13.54 -1.32
N HIS A 34 0.08 13.43 -0.25
CA HIS A 34 0.25 14.48 0.75
C HIS A 34 1.33 15.48 0.32
N THR A 35 0.96 16.47 -0.48
CA THR A 35 1.88 17.47 -1.03
C THR A 35 2.79 18.14 0.02
N PRO A 36 2.30 18.54 1.23
CA PRO A 36 3.20 19.12 2.25
C PRO A 36 4.32 18.18 2.68
N LEU A 37 4.06 16.87 2.73
CA LEU A 37 5.09 15.86 3.02
C LEU A 37 6.14 15.79 1.91
N ILE A 38 5.71 15.81 0.67
CA ILE A 38 6.62 15.80 -0.49
C ILE A 38 7.54 17.03 -0.47
N GLU A 39 7.00 18.21 -0.20
CA GLU A 39 7.82 19.43 -0.09
C GLU A 39 8.80 19.36 1.08
N PHE A 40 8.37 18.80 2.22
CA PHE A 40 9.28 18.52 3.34
C PHE A 40 10.43 17.59 2.93
N LEU A 41 10.15 16.49 2.24
CA LEU A 41 11.17 15.54 1.81
C LEU A 41 12.15 16.17 0.82
N LYS A 42 11.67 16.93 -0.16
CA LYS A 42 12.52 17.67 -1.12
C LYS A 42 13.48 18.65 -0.43
N CYS A 43 13.03 19.27 0.65
CA CYS A 43 13.86 20.24 1.37
C CYS A 43 14.89 19.59 2.31
N ASN A 44 14.62 18.37 2.81
CA ASN A 44 15.39 17.76 3.88
C ASN A 44 16.22 16.55 3.45
N VAL A 45 15.90 15.91 2.34
CA VAL A 45 16.68 14.80 1.78
C VAL A 45 17.57 15.35 0.68
N THR A 46 18.87 15.41 0.95
CA THR A 46 19.87 16.01 0.04
C THR A 46 20.70 14.98 -0.72
N ASP A 47 20.40 13.71 -0.56
CA ASP A 47 21.06 12.61 -1.28
C ASP A 47 20.51 12.53 -2.72
N ASP A 48 21.37 12.67 -3.71
CA ASP A 48 21.02 12.74 -5.15
C ASP A 48 20.34 11.47 -5.68
N ARG A 49 20.37 10.36 -4.94
CA ARG A 49 19.65 9.15 -5.30
C ARG A 49 18.13 9.28 -5.15
N PHE A 50 17.65 10.28 -4.40
CA PHE A 50 16.24 10.44 -4.04
C PHE A 50 15.56 11.52 -4.86
N THR A 51 14.39 11.18 -5.39
CA THR A 51 13.50 12.12 -6.08
C THR A 51 12.08 11.97 -5.55
N PHE A 52 11.34 13.07 -5.39
CA PHE A 52 10.00 13.05 -4.81
C PHE A 52 8.99 13.79 -5.68
N PHE A 53 7.81 13.21 -5.87
CA PHE A 53 6.72 13.79 -6.65
C PHE A 53 5.39 13.75 -5.89
N PRO A 54 4.59 14.83 -5.91
CA PRO A 54 3.22 14.77 -5.46
C PRO A 54 2.37 14.00 -6.47
N SER A 55 1.40 13.22 -5.98
CA SER A 55 0.35 12.61 -6.80
C SER A 55 -0.94 13.42 -6.69
N ASP A 56 -1.56 13.70 -7.82
CA ASP A 56 -2.90 14.34 -7.87
C ASP A 56 -4.04 13.31 -7.77
N THR A 57 -3.77 12.14 -7.18
CA THR A 57 -4.79 11.12 -6.97
C THR A 57 -5.64 11.47 -5.76
N HIS A 58 -6.96 11.30 -5.89
CA HIS A 58 -7.91 11.53 -4.81
C HIS A 58 -7.57 10.66 -3.59
N ASN A 59 -7.61 11.28 -2.43
CA ASN A 59 -7.58 10.62 -1.13
C ASN A 59 -8.37 11.47 -0.14
N GLU A 60 -9.38 10.89 0.48
CA GLU A 60 -10.30 11.61 1.37
C GLU A 60 -9.61 12.34 2.54
N MET A 61 -8.43 11.86 2.97
CA MET A 61 -7.70 12.44 4.11
C MET A 61 -6.69 13.50 3.70
N TYR A 62 -5.97 13.28 2.59
CA TYR A 62 -4.78 14.06 2.25
C TYR A 62 -4.90 14.85 0.96
N ASN A 63 -5.80 14.45 0.05
CA ASN A 63 -6.04 15.11 -1.23
C ASN A 63 -7.50 14.93 -1.68
N PRO A 64 -8.50 15.51 -0.96
CA PRO A 64 -9.91 15.33 -1.27
C PRO A 64 -10.33 15.90 -2.64
N GLU A 65 -9.60 16.87 -3.15
CA GLU A 65 -9.84 17.49 -4.47
C GLU A 65 -9.08 16.79 -5.61
N GLY A 66 -8.36 15.72 -5.31
CA GLY A 66 -7.58 14.97 -6.29
C GLY A 66 -8.44 14.22 -7.30
N LYS A 67 -7.83 13.78 -8.38
CA LYS A 67 -8.49 13.00 -9.43
C LYS A 67 -8.72 11.56 -9.03
N PRO A 68 -9.87 10.95 -9.36
CA PRO A 68 -10.11 9.53 -9.11
C PRO A 68 -9.00 8.66 -9.67
N LEU A 69 -8.57 7.67 -8.90
CA LEU A 69 -7.64 6.64 -9.37
C LEU A 69 -8.30 5.78 -10.45
N SER A 70 -7.60 5.53 -11.52
CA SER A 70 -8.06 4.64 -12.60
C SER A 70 -6.88 3.96 -13.29
N ALA A 71 -7.13 2.90 -14.04
CA ALA A 71 -6.11 2.25 -14.87
C ALA A 71 -5.40 3.18 -15.87
N ASN A 72 -6.01 4.34 -16.18
CA ASN A 72 -5.43 5.35 -17.07
C ASN A 72 -4.57 6.39 -16.36
N THR A 73 -4.52 6.37 -15.03
CA THR A 73 -3.66 7.27 -14.24
C THR A 73 -2.20 7.09 -14.68
N ARG A 74 -1.46 8.21 -14.79
CA ARG A 74 -0.04 8.22 -15.15
C ARG A 74 0.77 8.82 -14.02
N LEU A 75 1.89 8.17 -13.70
CA LEU A 75 2.87 8.69 -12.75
C LEU A 75 3.90 9.55 -13.50
N PRO A 76 4.49 10.55 -12.84
CA PRO A 76 5.47 11.46 -13.44
C PRO A 76 6.88 10.84 -13.56
N VAL A 77 6.95 9.56 -13.91
CA VAL A 77 8.19 8.77 -13.97
C VAL A 77 8.22 7.89 -15.22
N GLN A 78 9.38 7.37 -15.56
CA GLN A 78 9.57 6.52 -16.74
C GLN A 78 8.89 5.14 -16.53
N GLU A 79 8.18 4.66 -17.55
CA GLU A 79 7.66 3.29 -17.61
C GLU A 79 8.82 2.28 -17.67
N GLU A 80 8.62 1.07 -17.13
CA GLU A 80 9.64 0.01 -17.02
C GLU A 80 10.95 0.48 -16.36
N GLY A 81 10.86 1.44 -15.44
CA GLY A 81 12.01 2.11 -14.85
C GLY A 81 12.52 1.46 -13.55
N PHE A 82 11.73 0.56 -12.91
CA PHE A 82 11.99 0.12 -11.54
C PHE A 82 12.18 -1.39 -11.41
N ASP A 83 13.08 -1.78 -10.51
CA ASP A 83 13.31 -3.17 -10.12
C ASP A 83 12.40 -3.59 -8.95
N LEU A 84 12.04 -2.61 -8.10
CA LEU A 84 11.16 -2.82 -6.95
C LEU A 84 10.16 -1.68 -6.83
N ILE A 85 8.88 -2.04 -6.65
CA ILE A 85 7.82 -1.10 -6.28
C ILE A 85 7.34 -1.45 -4.87
N CYS A 86 7.30 -0.46 -3.98
CA CYS A 86 6.85 -0.62 -2.60
C CYS A 86 5.57 0.18 -2.33
N LEU A 87 4.66 -0.38 -1.52
CA LEU A 87 3.48 0.32 -0.99
C LEU A 87 3.23 -0.12 0.45
N PHE A 88 3.72 0.66 1.41
CA PHE A 88 3.50 0.36 2.83
C PHE A 88 2.28 1.12 3.35
N SER A 89 1.28 0.38 3.83
CA SER A 89 0.01 0.94 4.36
C SER A 89 -0.77 1.78 3.34
N VAL A 90 -0.69 1.48 2.05
CA VAL A 90 -1.48 2.12 0.99
C VAL A 90 -2.75 1.31 0.70
N PHE A 91 -2.61 0.00 0.47
CA PHE A 91 -3.75 -0.89 0.22
C PHE A 91 -4.70 -0.99 1.40
N THR A 92 -4.24 -0.65 2.58
CA THR A 92 -5.06 -0.50 3.80
C THR A 92 -6.09 0.63 3.72
N HIS A 93 -6.02 1.48 2.70
CA HIS A 93 -6.90 2.63 2.47
C HIS A 93 -7.57 2.59 1.08
N LEU A 94 -7.45 1.50 0.35
CA LEU A 94 -8.03 1.36 -0.99
C LEU A 94 -9.28 0.47 -0.94
N ALA A 95 -10.35 0.90 -1.58
CA ALA A 95 -11.50 0.05 -1.88
C ALA A 95 -11.14 -0.94 -3.02
N PRO A 96 -11.92 -2.05 -3.22
CA PRO A 96 -11.60 -3.06 -4.22
C PRO A 96 -11.34 -2.52 -5.64
N HIS A 97 -12.09 -1.51 -6.07
CA HIS A 97 -11.90 -0.89 -7.38
C HIS A 97 -10.53 -0.17 -7.47
N ASP A 98 -10.16 0.58 -6.43
CA ASP A 98 -8.90 1.31 -6.38
C ASP A 98 -7.71 0.37 -6.20
N TYR A 99 -7.90 -0.76 -5.49
CA TYR A 99 -6.94 -1.85 -5.39
C TYR A 99 -6.52 -2.35 -6.79
N VAL A 100 -7.51 -2.72 -7.62
CA VAL A 100 -7.27 -3.18 -8.99
C VAL A 100 -6.63 -2.08 -9.84
N SER A 101 -7.16 -0.86 -9.78
CA SER A 101 -6.65 0.28 -10.55
C SER A 101 -5.19 0.59 -10.19
N MET A 102 -4.82 0.55 -8.90
CA MET A 102 -3.44 0.77 -8.43
C MET A 102 -2.49 -0.28 -9.03
N LEU A 103 -2.84 -1.55 -8.98
CA LEU A 103 -2.02 -2.61 -9.57
C LEU A 103 -1.84 -2.42 -11.08
N GLN A 104 -2.93 -2.10 -11.81
CA GLN A 104 -2.86 -1.84 -13.26
C GLN A 104 -2.00 -0.63 -13.60
N VAL A 105 -2.05 0.43 -12.78
CA VAL A 105 -1.17 1.59 -12.93
C VAL A 105 0.28 1.16 -12.76
N LEU A 106 0.62 0.50 -11.65
CA LEU A 106 1.98 0.17 -11.29
C LEU A 106 2.63 -0.87 -12.22
N ARG A 107 1.81 -1.73 -12.85
CA ARG A 107 2.30 -2.72 -13.82
C ARG A 107 3.11 -2.11 -14.98
N ARG A 108 2.85 -0.87 -15.35
CA ARG A 108 3.57 -0.17 -16.42
C ARG A 108 4.98 0.28 -16.02
N TYR A 109 5.23 0.42 -14.73
CA TYR A 109 6.47 1.02 -14.24
C TYR A 109 7.51 0.01 -13.78
N ILE A 110 7.11 -1.26 -13.59
CA ILE A 110 8.00 -2.33 -13.18
C ILE A 110 8.70 -2.97 -14.39
N ARG A 111 9.98 -3.29 -14.26
CA ARG A 111 10.72 -4.10 -15.22
C ARG A 111 10.23 -5.54 -15.25
N PRO A 112 10.49 -6.31 -16.34
CA PRO A 112 10.03 -7.71 -16.44
C PRO A 112 10.49 -8.60 -15.27
N GLU A 113 11.70 -8.38 -14.75
CA GLU A 113 12.26 -9.17 -13.63
C GLU A 113 12.01 -8.53 -12.27
N GLY A 114 11.32 -7.40 -12.22
CA GLY A 114 11.07 -6.65 -10.98
C GLY A 114 9.97 -7.26 -10.13
N ARG A 115 9.78 -6.66 -8.94
CA ARG A 115 8.77 -7.11 -7.95
C ARG A 115 7.99 -5.93 -7.40
N ILE A 116 6.74 -6.18 -7.10
CA ILE A 116 5.95 -5.28 -6.25
C ILE A 116 5.81 -5.91 -4.86
N PHE A 117 6.03 -5.10 -3.85
CA PHE A 117 5.84 -5.44 -2.44
C PHE A 117 4.82 -4.48 -1.83
N PHE A 118 3.74 -5.00 -1.27
CA PHE A 118 2.74 -4.16 -0.61
C PHE A 118 2.14 -4.81 0.63
N SER A 119 1.71 -3.96 1.57
CA SER A 119 1.05 -4.40 2.79
C SER A 119 -0.45 -4.12 2.75
N LEU A 120 -1.24 -5.02 3.39
CA LEU A 120 -2.69 -4.96 3.43
C LEU A 120 -3.23 -5.57 4.73
N PHE A 121 -4.48 -5.27 5.07
CA PHE A 121 -5.20 -5.99 6.12
C PHE A 121 -5.96 -7.18 5.52
N VAL A 122 -5.61 -8.37 5.99
CA VAL A 122 -6.35 -9.60 5.68
C VAL A 122 -7.04 -10.08 6.95
N ASN A 123 -8.33 -10.39 6.84
CA ASN A 123 -9.08 -10.95 7.95
C ASN A 123 -8.93 -12.46 8.00
N GLU A 124 -8.17 -12.95 8.95
CA GLU A 124 -7.93 -14.35 9.20
C GLU A 124 -8.25 -14.66 10.66
N LEU A 125 -9.46 -15.14 10.90
CA LEU A 125 -9.90 -15.46 12.26
C LEU A 125 -9.28 -16.75 12.81
N THR A 126 -8.59 -17.53 11.97
CA THR A 126 -8.18 -18.91 12.29
C THR A 126 -6.68 -19.12 12.38
N ASP A 127 -5.88 -18.08 12.28
CA ASP A 127 -4.42 -18.19 12.18
C ASP A 127 -3.66 -18.12 13.55
N GLY A 128 -4.33 -18.48 14.63
CA GLY A 128 -3.67 -18.53 15.95
C GLY A 128 -3.44 -17.16 16.60
N GLY A 129 -4.24 -16.18 16.29
CA GLY A 129 -4.19 -14.85 16.92
C GLY A 129 -3.33 -13.81 16.18
N HIS A 130 -2.90 -14.13 14.96
CA HIS A 130 -2.19 -13.19 14.07
C HIS A 130 -3.13 -12.42 13.15
N GLY A 131 -4.43 -12.82 13.10
CA GLY A 131 -5.45 -12.15 12.28
C GLY A 131 -5.66 -10.68 12.67
N PHE A 132 -6.03 -9.88 11.66
CA PHE A 132 -6.32 -8.46 11.87
C PHE A 132 -7.35 -8.24 12.98
N VAL A 133 -8.44 -9.02 12.99
CA VAL A 133 -9.52 -8.89 13.99
C VAL A 133 -9.01 -9.10 15.40
N ASP A 134 -8.26 -10.18 15.66
CA ASP A 134 -7.76 -10.48 17.00
C ASP A 134 -6.71 -9.46 17.45
N SER A 135 -5.80 -9.09 16.57
CA SER A 135 -4.76 -8.10 16.87
C SER A 135 -5.32 -6.68 17.12
N MET A 136 -6.43 -6.34 16.46
CA MET A 136 -7.07 -5.03 16.59
C MET A 136 -8.21 -4.99 17.60
N ARG A 137 -8.65 -6.16 18.14
CA ARG A 137 -9.75 -6.26 19.10
C ARG A 137 -9.66 -5.25 20.24
N PRO A 138 -8.55 -5.09 20.98
CA PRO A 138 -8.47 -4.12 22.07
C PRO A 138 -8.71 -2.67 21.63
N TYR A 139 -8.26 -2.32 20.42
CA TYR A 139 -8.43 -0.97 19.87
C TYR A 139 -9.84 -0.74 19.34
N ILE A 140 -10.46 -1.79 18.80
CA ILE A 140 -11.82 -1.77 18.27
C ILE A 140 -12.83 -1.71 19.42
N GLU A 141 -12.66 -2.52 20.44
CA GLU A 141 -13.51 -2.51 21.64
C GLU A 141 -13.45 -1.15 22.34
N ALA A 142 -12.27 -0.57 22.49
CA ALA A 142 -12.11 0.78 23.03
C ALA A 142 -12.80 1.87 22.18
N ALA A 143 -12.85 1.70 20.85
CA ALA A 143 -13.47 2.66 19.93
C ALA A 143 -14.96 2.40 19.69
N MET A 144 -15.46 1.20 19.98
CA MET A 144 -16.82 0.72 19.67
C MET A 144 -17.65 0.40 20.93
N LEU A 145 -17.28 0.88 22.11
CA LEU A 145 -18.03 0.69 23.36
C LEU A 145 -19.53 1.08 23.29
N GLU A 146 -20.02 1.54 22.14
CA GLU A 146 -21.42 1.92 21.93
C GLU A 146 -22.19 1.04 20.92
N LYS A 147 -21.61 0.04 20.30
CA LYS A 147 -22.35 -0.80 19.32
C LYS A 147 -21.96 -2.27 19.43
N ASP A 148 -22.95 -3.11 19.73
CA ASP A 148 -22.96 -4.57 19.58
C ASP A 148 -22.72 -5.03 18.11
N ALA A 149 -21.62 -4.63 17.52
CA ALA A 149 -21.18 -5.17 16.25
C ALA A 149 -20.54 -6.53 16.54
N ALA A 150 -21.31 -7.60 16.38
CA ALA A 150 -20.76 -8.94 16.31
C ALA A 150 -19.62 -8.94 15.27
N LEU A 151 -18.41 -9.35 15.69
CA LEU A 151 -17.27 -9.55 14.82
C LEU A 151 -17.55 -10.79 13.95
N THR A 152 -18.44 -10.66 12.99
CA THR A 152 -18.66 -11.67 11.97
C THR A 152 -17.48 -11.59 10.99
N PRO A 153 -16.98 -12.76 10.50
CA PRO A 153 -16.04 -12.76 9.39
C PRO A 153 -16.62 -11.89 8.29
N PRO A 154 -15.88 -10.92 7.78
CA PRO A 154 -16.41 -10.09 6.74
C PRO A 154 -16.70 -10.92 5.49
N ALA A 155 -17.66 -10.47 4.75
CA ALA A 155 -17.70 -10.68 3.32
C ALA A 155 -16.32 -10.36 2.70
N ASP A 156 -16.18 -10.52 1.42
CA ASP A 156 -14.94 -10.29 0.67
C ASP A 156 -14.17 -9.01 1.01
N PHE A 157 -14.89 -7.96 1.43
CA PHE A 157 -14.34 -6.65 1.77
C PHE A 157 -15.17 -5.96 2.86
N VAL A 158 -14.49 -5.29 3.79
CA VAL A 158 -15.11 -4.45 4.82
C VAL A 158 -14.36 -3.13 4.94
N ASP A 159 -15.11 -2.02 4.90
CA ASP A 159 -14.68 -0.77 5.52
C ASP A 159 -14.88 -0.91 7.04
N TRP A 160 -13.78 -1.08 7.75
CA TRP A 160 -13.82 -1.38 9.19
C TRP A 160 -14.30 -0.20 10.06
N VAL A 161 -14.31 1.01 9.53
CA VAL A 161 -14.79 2.21 10.22
C VAL A 161 -15.79 2.97 9.32
N PRO A 162 -17.01 2.43 9.12
CA PRO A 162 -17.98 2.99 8.20
C PRO A 162 -18.32 4.47 8.50
N GLY A 163 -18.55 5.26 7.45
CA GLY A 163 -18.98 6.65 7.57
C GLY A 163 -17.85 7.63 7.89
N LYS A 164 -16.59 7.21 7.79
CA LYS A 164 -15.38 8.03 7.82
C LYS A 164 -14.56 7.79 6.57
N PRO A 165 -13.52 8.60 6.31
CA PRO A 165 -12.54 8.23 5.30
C PRO A 165 -12.12 6.78 5.44
N LEU A 166 -11.95 6.06 4.34
CA LEU A 166 -11.58 4.64 4.36
C LEU A 166 -10.23 4.44 5.06
N LEU A 167 -10.28 4.28 6.37
CA LEU A 167 -9.08 4.17 7.21
C LEU A 167 -8.54 2.76 7.29
N ARG A 168 -9.41 1.75 7.11
CA ARG A 168 -9.04 0.34 7.26
C ARG A 168 -9.83 -0.51 6.28
N ALA A 169 -9.29 -0.65 5.09
CA ALA A 169 -9.76 -1.60 4.08
C ALA A 169 -9.31 -3.01 4.48
N VAL A 170 -10.24 -3.87 4.87
CA VAL A 170 -9.97 -5.24 5.29
C VAL A 170 -10.53 -6.21 4.25
N TYR A 171 -9.70 -7.12 3.79
CA TYR A 171 -10.03 -8.09 2.75
C TYR A 171 -10.10 -9.51 3.32
N SER A 172 -10.95 -10.39 2.76
CA SER A 172 -10.70 -11.82 2.89
C SER A 172 -9.45 -12.21 2.11
N ARG A 173 -8.74 -13.27 2.52
CA ARG A 173 -7.56 -13.78 1.78
C ARG A 173 -7.93 -14.11 0.33
N GLU A 174 -9.06 -14.78 0.14
CA GLU A 174 -9.57 -15.13 -1.17
C GLU A 174 -9.79 -13.90 -2.06
N ASN A 175 -10.45 -12.87 -1.52
CA ASN A 175 -10.69 -11.64 -2.28
C ASN A 175 -9.41 -10.87 -2.58
N ALA A 176 -8.48 -10.77 -1.64
CA ALA A 176 -7.19 -10.11 -1.85
C ALA A 176 -6.42 -10.77 -3.02
N LEU A 177 -6.44 -12.10 -3.10
CA LEU A 177 -5.83 -12.85 -4.19
C LEU A 177 -6.61 -12.72 -5.51
N ARG A 178 -7.95 -12.76 -5.45
CA ARG A 178 -8.81 -12.62 -6.63
C ARG A 178 -8.66 -11.25 -7.31
N LEU A 179 -8.52 -10.18 -6.55
CA LEU A 179 -8.36 -8.81 -7.08
C LEU A 179 -7.04 -8.60 -7.84
N ILE A 180 -6.08 -9.51 -7.75
CA ILE A 180 -4.84 -9.45 -8.52
C ILE A 180 -5.02 -10.04 -9.93
N GLN A 181 -6.01 -10.93 -10.11
CA GLN A 181 -6.28 -11.53 -11.41
C GLN A 181 -6.57 -10.45 -12.46
N ASP A 182 -6.05 -10.67 -13.67
CA ASP A 182 -6.20 -9.75 -14.82
C ASP A 182 -5.57 -8.35 -14.63
N THR A 183 -4.77 -8.14 -13.59
CA THR A 183 -4.02 -6.88 -13.39
C THR A 183 -2.63 -6.89 -14.03
N GLY A 184 -2.20 -8.03 -14.58
CA GLY A 184 -0.85 -8.23 -15.14
C GLY A 184 0.19 -8.63 -14.09
N TRP A 185 -0.24 -9.03 -12.89
CA TRP A 185 0.60 -9.51 -11.81
C TRP A 185 0.31 -10.96 -11.46
N GLU A 186 1.35 -11.70 -11.07
CA GLU A 186 1.28 -13.04 -10.50
C GLU A 186 1.79 -13.01 -9.05
N VAL A 187 1.04 -13.60 -8.12
CA VAL A 187 1.42 -13.65 -6.71
C VAL A 187 2.54 -14.65 -6.50
N GLU A 188 3.68 -14.20 -5.96
CA GLU A 188 4.76 -15.07 -5.48
C GLU A 188 4.54 -15.51 -4.04
N SER A 189 4.10 -14.60 -3.18
CA SER A 189 3.78 -14.94 -1.78
C SER A 189 2.79 -13.96 -1.16
N LEU A 190 1.98 -14.48 -0.25
CA LEU A 190 1.20 -13.71 0.72
C LEU A 190 1.64 -14.19 2.10
N ASN A 191 2.27 -13.30 2.84
CA ASN A 191 2.95 -13.60 4.10
C ASN A 191 2.15 -13.05 5.28
N ASP A 192 2.08 -13.84 6.33
CA ASP A 192 1.43 -13.47 7.57
C ASP A 192 2.25 -12.40 8.33
N PRO A 193 1.60 -11.56 9.14
CA PRO A 193 2.30 -10.54 9.89
C PRO A 193 3.12 -11.16 11.03
N GLU A 194 4.42 -10.85 11.10
CA GLU A 194 5.28 -11.33 12.19
C GLU A 194 5.19 -10.45 13.45
N LYS A 195 5.19 -9.13 13.26
CA LYS A 195 5.21 -8.12 14.35
C LYS A 195 4.29 -6.93 14.07
N SER A 196 3.35 -7.11 13.18
CA SER A 196 2.44 -6.09 12.69
C SER A 196 1.06 -6.72 12.53
N VAL A 197 0.06 -5.92 12.27
CA VAL A 197 -1.30 -6.39 11.93
C VAL A 197 -1.52 -6.46 10.42
N GLN A 198 -0.52 -6.08 9.63
CA GLN A 198 -0.61 -6.07 8.16
C GLN A 198 0.12 -7.29 7.60
N HIS A 199 -0.58 -8.00 6.74
CA HIS A 199 0.01 -8.98 5.84
C HIS A 199 0.81 -8.26 4.76
N TYR A 200 1.73 -8.96 4.10
CA TYR A 200 2.42 -8.42 2.95
C TYR A 200 2.43 -9.40 1.79
N MET A 201 2.27 -8.83 0.62
CA MET A 201 2.20 -9.56 -0.63
C MET A 201 3.37 -9.18 -1.53
N ILE A 202 3.95 -10.18 -2.16
CA ILE A 202 4.97 -10.03 -3.19
C ILE A 202 4.37 -10.57 -4.49
N CYS A 203 4.44 -9.75 -5.54
CA CYS A 203 4.03 -10.18 -6.88
C CYS A 203 5.13 -9.86 -7.88
N LYS A 204 5.15 -10.65 -8.96
CA LYS A 204 5.97 -10.42 -10.16
C LYS A 204 5.07 -10.10 -11.36
N PRO A 205 5.61 -9.54 -12.43
CA PRO A 205 4.92 -9.47 -13.71
C PRO A 205 4.44 -10.85 -14.19
N ALA A 206 3.17 -10.92 -14.64
CA ALA A 206 2.60 -12.13 -15.24
C ALA A 206 3.11 -12.31 -16.68
#